data_cd44e92e89563a32cf46cfd9061e7dac
#
_entry.id   cd44e92e89563a32cf46cfd9061e7dac
#
_cell.length_a   1.000
_cell.length_b   1.000
_cell.length_c   1.000
_cell.angle_alpha   90.00
_cell.angle_beta   90.00
_cell.angle_gamma   90.00
#
_symmetry.space_group_name_H-M   'P 1'
#
loop_
_entity.id
_entity.type
_entity.pdbx_description
1 polymer ?
#
loop_
_entity_poly.entity_id
_entity_poly.type
_entity_poly.pdbx_seq_one_letter_code
_entity_poly.pdbx_strand_id
1 'polypeptide(L)'
;MSTPAPAAEDKPFEPKDFPKDLLAAQRKLAELYAALHAHQARLPWSREADDGWPKEPERWHRRGRPATTGWDAADAEMYDQLWEDLCKTAEVVQAHEHWTLCKQHGVVGADLVAARQALKHAEGAVPASKKDEPTLDQDDVEWAA
;
A
#
# COMPACT_ATOMS: atom_id res chain seq x y z
N MET A 1 18.02 29.94 -36.47
CA MET A 1 16.89 29.49 -35.69
C MET A 1 17.16 28.10 -35.16
N SER A 2 17.24 27.95 -33.86
CA SER A 2 17.46 26.64 -33.30
C SER A 2 16.17 25.84 -33.32
N THR A 3 16.22 24.68 -33.90
CA THR A 3 15.12 23.75 -33.82
C THR A 3 15.14 23.08 -32.45
N PRO A 4 13.97 22.93 -31.78
CA PRO A 4 13.94 22.19 -30.53
C PRO A 4 14.42 20.76 -30.75
N ALA A 5 15.05 20.21 -29.75
CA ALA A 5 15.52 18.84 -29.81
C ALA A 5 14.34 17.89 -30.05
N PRO A 6 14.31 17.20 -31.18
CA PRO A 6 13.09 16.47 -31.54
C PRO A 6 12.88 15.16 -30.80
N ALA A 7 13.93 14.55 -30.27
CA ALA A 7 13.84 13.20 -29.76
C ALA A 7 12.98 13.06 -28.51
N ALA A 8 12.95 14.07 -27.62
CA ALA A 8 12.15 14.02 -26.39
C ALA A 8 10.69 14.42 -26.62
N GLU A 9 10.44 15.24 -27.66
CA GLU A 9 9.10 15.74 -27.98
C GLU A 9 8.30 14.78 -28.83
N ASP A 10 8.99 13.94 -29.61
CA ASP A 10 8.37 13.01 -30.52
C ASP A 10 7.95 11.69 -29.87
N LYS A 11 8.37 11.44 -28.62
CA LYS A 11 7.95 10.25 -27.91
C LYS A 11 6.51 10.40 -27.45
N PRO A 12 5.65 9.42 -27.79
CA PRO A 12 4.32 9.44 -27.21
C PRO A 12 4.38 9.34 -25.70
N PHE A 13 3.45 9.98 -25.03
CA PHE A 13 3.35 9.88 -23.59
C PHE A 13 3.04 8.42 -23.20
N GLU A 14 3.84 7.89 -22.28
CA GLU A 14 3.66 6.53 -21.79
C GLU A 14 3.25 6.57 -20.33
N PRO A 15 1.99 6.21 -19.99
CA PRO A 15 1.49 6.30 -18.62
C PRO A 15 2.20 5.37 -17.64
N LYS A 16 2.85 4.32 -18.13
CA LYS A 16 3.56 3.36 -17.29
C LYS A 16 5.06 3.66 -17.18
N ASP A 17 5.52 4.76 -17.77
CA ASP A 17 6.87 5.25 -17.60
C ASP A 17 6.89 6.19 -16.40
N PHE A 18 7.03 5.60 -15.22
CA PHE A 18 6.88 6.31 -13.97
C PHE A 18 8.12 7.11 -13.59
N PRO A 19 7.95 8.36 -13.10
CA PRO A 19 9.07 9.12 -12.55
C PRO A 19 9.74 8.41 -11.38
N LYS A 20 11.03 8.65 -11.19
CA LYS A 20 11.80 8.01 -10.13
C LYS A 20 11.28 8.33 -8.73
N ASP A 21 10.85 9.56 -8.51
CA ASP A 21 10.31 9.97 -7.22
C ASP A 21 8.97 9.28 -6.91
N LEU A 22 8.16 9.04 -7.93
CA LEU A 22 6.91 8.29 -7.77
C LEU A 22 7.19 6.82 -7.44
N LEU A 23 8.15 6.22 -8.15
CA LEU A 23 8.58 4.84 -7.85
C LEU A 23 9.09 4.71 -6.42
N ALA A 24 9.91 5.67 -5.98
CA ALA A 24 10.44 5.67 -4.61
C ALA A 24 9.34 5.84 -3.57
N ALA A 25 8.37 6.71 -3.84
CA ALA A 25 7.24 6.91 -2.93
C ALA A 25 6.39 5.66 -2.83
N GLN A 26 6.13 4.99 -3.95
CA GLN A 26 5.36 3.74 -3.95
C GLN A 26 6.11 2.64 -3.20
N ARG A 27 7.43 2.55 -3.37
CA ARG A 27 8.23 1.57 -2.64
C ARG A 27 8.17 1.82 -1.14
N LYS A 28 8.30 3.08 -0.73
CA LYS A 28 8.18 3.46 0.68
C LYS A 28 6.81 3.09 1.24
N LEU A 29 5.75 3.33 0.45
CA LEU A 29 4.40 2.97 0.85
C LEU A 29 4.27 1.47 1.10
N ALA A 30 4.82 0.66 0.20
CA ALA A 30 4.79 -0.79 0.34
C ALA A 30 5.59 -1.25 1.57
N GLU A 31 6.74 -0.62 1.84
CA GLU A 31 7.53 -0.91 3.03
C GLU A 31 6.78 -0.56 4.32
N LEU A 32 6.06 0.54 4.32
CA LEU A 32 5.25 0.95 5.46
C LEU A 32 4.08 0.00 5.71
N TYR A 33 3.42 -0.47 4.66
CA TYR A 33 2.39 -1.50 4.78
C TYR A 33 2.95 -2.78 5.40
N ALA A 34 4.10 -3.21 4.93
CA ALA A 34 4.74 -4.42 5.45
C ALA A 34 5.11 -4.24 6.92
N ALA A 35 5.66 -3.08 7.29
CA ALA A 35 6.01 -2.78 8.67
C ALA A 35 4.78 -2.73 9.57
N LEU A 36 3.71 -2.10 9.10
CA LEU A 36 2.45 -2.02 9.86
C LEU A 36 1.87 -3.41 10.11
N HIS A 37 1.80 -4.23 9.06
CA HIS A 37 1.29 -5.59 9.17
C HIS A 37 2.14 -6.45 10.09
N ALA A 38 3.46 -6.35 10.01
CA ALA A 38 4.36 -7.09 10.87
C ALA A 38 4.21 -6.68 12.33
N HIS A 39 4.07 -5.38 12.58
CA HIS A 39 3.85 -4.88 13.93
C HIS A 39 2.51 -5.36 14.49
N GLN A 40 1.45 -5.21 13.71
CA GLN A 40 0.10 -5.62 14.11
C GLN A 40 0.00 -7.13 14.38
N ALA A 41 0.71 -7.93 13.61
CA ALA A 41 0.68 -9.39 13.76
C ALA A 41 1.20 -9.87 15.12
N ARG A 42 2.02 -9.05 15.78
CA ARG A 42 2.56 -9.37 17.11
C ARG A 42 1.70 -8.86 18.25
N LEU A 43 0.68 -8.07 17.94
CA LEU A 43 -0.13 -7.39 18.95
C LEU A 43 -1.39 -8.18 19.28
N PRO A 44 -1.96 -8.01 20.48
CA PRO A 44 -3.27 -8.54 20.80
C PRO A 44 -4.33 -8.06 19.81
N TRP A 45 -5.41 -8.83 19.67
CA TRP A 45 -6.47 -8.54 18.71
C TRP A 45 -7.20 -7.23 19.00
N SER A 46 -7.18 -6.74 20.23
CA SER A 46 -7.80 -5.48 20.62
C SER A 46 -6.76 -4.53 21.18
N ARG A 47 -6.81 -3.30 20.72
CA ARG A 47 -5.94 -2.23 21.24
C ARG A 47 -6.21 -1.94 22.71
N GLU A 48 -7.48 -1.96 23.09
CA GLU A 48 -7.90 -1.72 24.46
C GLU A 48 -8.18 -3.04 25.18
N ALA A 49 -8.14 -3.01 26.51
CA ALA A 49 -8.50 -4.18 27.30
C ALA A 49 -9.90 -4.63 26.94
N ASP A 50 -10.09 -5.92 26.73
CA ASP A 50 -11.36 -6.50 26.34
C ASP A 50 -11.48 -7.90 26.93
N ASP A 51 -12.67 -8.22 27.45
CA ASP A 51 -12.91 -9.52 28.05
C ASP A 51 -13.04 -10.65 27.05
N GLY A 52 -13.18 -10.32 25.77
CA GLY A 52 -13.39 -11.30 24.73
C GLY A 52 -14.78 -11.93 24.78
N TRP A 53 -14.97 -12.96 23.97
CA TRP A 53 -16.21 -13.73 23.94
C TRP A 53 -15.90 -15.14 23.46
N PRO A 54 -16.71 -16.12 23.89
CA PRO A 54 -16.52 -17.51 23.48
C PRO A 54 -16.97 -17.73 22.04
N LYS A 55 -16.43 -18.77 21.43
CA LYS A 55 -16.89 -19.24 20.14
C LYS A 55 -18.34 -19.75 20.30
N GLU A 56 -19.24 -19.31 19.40
CA GLU A 56 -20.62 -19.79 19.35
C GLU A 56 -20.71 -20.93 18.32
N PRO A 57 -20.94 -22.19 18.76
CA PRO A 57 -20.92 -23.33 17.84
C PRO A 57 -22.00 -23.28 16.76
N GLU A 58 -23.11 -22.62 17.05
CA GLU A 58 -24.25 -22.51 16.14
C GLU A 58 -24.08 -21.40 15.10
N ARG A 59 -23.08 -20.54 15.27
CA ARG A 59 -22.83 -19.42 14.37
C ARG A 59 -21.41 -19.51 13.85
N TRP A 60 -21.25 -20.19 12.73
CA TRP A 60 -19.96 -20.42 12.11
C TRP A 60 -19.19 -19.13 11.81
N HIS A 61 -19.90 -18.02 11.65
CA HIS A 61 -19.30 -16.71 11.37
C HIS A 61 -18.84 -15.97 12.64
N ARG A 62 -19.18 -16.47 13.82
CA ARG A 62 -18.76 -15.87 15.09
C ARG A 62 -17.66 -16.70 15.74
N ARG A 63 -16.44 -16.33 15.44
CA ARG A 63 -15.28 -16.90 16.12
C ARG A 63 -15.13 -16.25 17.48
N GLY A 64 -14.72 -17.03 18.46
CA GLY A 64 -14.39 -16.50 19.76
C GLY A 64 -13.15 -15.62 19.74
N ARG A 65 -13.04 -14.74 20.74
CA ARG A 65 -11.84 -13.93 20.96
C ARG A 65 -11.44 -14.06 22.42
N PRO A 66 -10.17 -14.29 22.72
CA PRO A 66 -9.70 -14.38 24.09
C PRO A 66 -9.71 -13.02 24.76
N ALA A 67 -9.78 -13.01 26.09
CA ALA A 67 -9.57 -11.79 26.85
C ALA A 67 -8.15 -11.25 26.58
N THR A 68 -8.02 -9.95 26.57
CA THR A 68 -6.71 -9.29 26.40
C THR A 68 -6.62 -8.06 27.27
N THR A 69 -5.41 -7.74 27.69
CA THR A 69 -5.13 -6.50 28.42
C THR A 69 -4.92 -5.31 27.48
N GLY A 70 -4.99 -5.56 26.16
CA GLY A 70 -4.75 -4.53 25.16
C GLY A 70 -3.28 -4.38 24.79
N TRP A 71 -2.99 -3.31 24.06
CA TRP A 71 -1.62 -3.02 23.62
C TRP A 71 -0.89 -2.21 24.68
N ASP A 72 0.44 -2.41 24.79
CA ASP A 72 1.28 -1.51 25.55
C ASP A 72 1.29 -0.11 24.91
N ALA A 73 1.52 0.90 25.71
CA ALA A 73 1.55 2.28 25.21
C ALA A 73 2.58 2.49 24.12
N ALA A 74 3.75 1.86 24.25
CA ALA A 74 4.79 1.95 23.23
C ALA A 74 4.36 1.29 21.91
N ASP A 75 3.68 0.15 21.98
CA ASP A 75 3.17 -0.54 20.78
C ASP A 75 2.07 0.24 20.09
N ALA A 76 1.18 0.85 20.89
CA ALA A 76 0.12 1.71 20.34
C ALA A 76 0.71 2.94 19.64
N GLU A 77 1.72 3.55 20.23
CA GLU A 77 2.40 4.71 19.65
C GLU A 77 3.10 4.35 18.34
N MET A 78 3.78 3.20 18.29
CA MET A 78 4.42 2.71 17.06
C MET A 78 3.40 2.46 15.96
N TYR A 79 2.28 1.85 16.29
CA TYR A 79 1.21 1.63 15.33
C TYR A 79 0.70 2.95 14.76
N ASP A 80 0.44 3.92 15.63
CA ASP A 80 -0.07 5.23 15.22
C ASP A 80 0.93 5.96 14.33
N GLN A 81 2.23 5.86 14.63
CA GLN A 81 3.27 6.49 13.82
C GLN A 81 3.37 5.83 12.43
N LEU A 82 3.34 4.50 12.38
CA LEU A 82 3.37 3.78 11.11
C LEU A 82 2.14 4.13 10.26
N TRP A 83 0.98 4.21 10.89
CA TRP A 83 -0.26 4.58 10.20
C TRP A 83 -0.19 6.00 9.65
N GLU A 84 0.30 6.94 10.44
CA GLU A 84 0.45 8.33 10.02
C GLU A 84 1.40 8.44 8.83
N ASP A 85 2.56 7.79 8.91
CA ASP A 85 3.55 7.80 7.83
C ASP A 85 2.98 7.16 6.55
N LEU A 86 2.21 6.09 6.72
CA LEU A 86 1.57 5.40 5.61
C LEU A 86 0.56 6.31 4.91
N CYS A 87 -0.28 7.00 5.68
CA CYS A 87 -1.27 7.92 5.13
C CYS A 87 -0.61 9.08 4.38
N LYS A 88 0.43 9.65 4.94
CA LYS A 88 1.18 10.73 4.28
C LYS A 88 1.82 10.27 2.98
N THR A 89 2.41 9.09 2.99
CA THR A 89 3.06 8.53 1.80
C THR A 89 2.04 8.17 0.73
N ALA A 90 0.89 7.60 1.13
CA ALA A 90 -0.20 7.31 0.21
C ALA A 90 -0.70 8.58 -0.48
N GLU A 91 -0.79 9.68 0.26
CA GLU A 91 -1.19 10.96 -0.28
C GLU A 91 -0.19 11.45 -1.35
N VAL A 92 1.11 11.32 -1.07
CA VAL A 92 2.16 11.69 -2.03
C VAL A 92 1.99 10.90 -3.33
N VAL A 93 1.76 9.59 -3.23
CA VAL A 93 1.57 8.73 -4.41
C VAL A 93 0.32 9.14 -5.17
N GLN A 94 -0.80 9.32 -4.49
CA GLN A 94 -2.09 9.59 -5.13
C GLN A 94 -2.18 10.98 -5.74
N ALA A 95 -1.53 11.96 -5.13
CA ALA A 95 -1.56 13.33 -5.59
C ALA A 95 -0.40 13.70 -6.53
N HIS A 96 0.42 12.73 -6.91
CA HIS A 96 1.58 12.97 -7.76
C HIS A 96 1.17 13.55 -9.11
N GLU A 97 1.96 14.50 -9.61
CA GLU A 97 1.68 15.20 -10.89
C GLU A 97 1.62 14.25 -12.09
N HIS A 98 2.24 13.08 -11.99
CA HIS A 98 2.18 12.08 -13.05
C HIS A 98 0.74 11.73 -13.45
N TRP A 99 -0.15 11.63 -12.47
CA TRP A 99 -1.55 11.32 -12.74
C TRP A 99 -2.27 12.46 -13.45
N THR A 100 -1.90 13.69 -13.14
CA THR A 100 -2.40 14.86 -13.86
C THR A 100 -1.95 14.84 -15.31
N LEU A 101 -0.66 14.51 -15.55
CA LEU A 101 -0.12 14.35 -16.90
C LEU A 101 -0.84 13.24 -17.67
N CYS A 102 -1.14 12.13 -17.02
CA CYS A 102 -1.93 11.07 -17.64
C CYS A 102 -3.26 11.61 -18.17
N LYS A 103 -3.98 12.34 -17.34
CA LYS A 103 -5.28 12.92 -17.73
C LYS A 103 -5.13 13.90 -18.88
N GLN A 104 -4.09 14.72 -18.86
CA GLN A 104 -3.80 15.68 -19.94
C GLN A 104 -3.53 14.99 -21.27
N HIS A 105 -3.00 13.78 -21.23
CA HIS A 105 -2.73 12.98 -22.41
C HIS A 105 -3.85 11.98 -22.74
N GLY A 106 -5.03 12.17 -22.15
CA GLY A 106 -6.20 11.34 -22.46
C GLY A 106 -6.25 9.98 -21.76
N VAL A 107 -5.33 9.74 -20.82
CA VAL A 107 -5.33 8.50 -20.04
C VAL A 107 -6.27 8.68 -18.86
N VAL A 108 -7.48 8.17 -19.02
CA VAL A 108 -8.57 8.32 -18.04
C VAL A 108 -9.31 6.99 -17.88
N GLY A 109 -10.20 6.93 -16.90
CA GLY A 109 -11.04 5.74 -16.69
C GLY A 109 -10.23 4.48 -16.46
N ALA A 110 -10.58 3.42 -17.17
CA ALA A 110 -9.94 2.11 -17.03
C ALA A 110 -8.44 2.14 -17.32
N ASP A 111 -8.01 2.98 -18.27
CA ASP A 111 -6.59 3.11 -18.60
C ASP A 111 -5.80 3.75 -17.47
N LEU A 112 -6.39 4.72 -16.79
CA LEU A 112 -5.77 5.35 -15.62
C LEU A 112 -5.68 4.37 -14.45
N VAL A 113 -6.74 3.60 -14.23
CA VAL A 113 -6.74 2.55 -13.20
C VAL A 113 -5.65 1.53 -13.49
N ALA A 114 -5.52 1.11 -14.75
CA ALA A 114 -4.48 0.16 -15.16
C ALA A 114 -3.08 0.71 -14.89
N ALA A 115 -2.86 2.00 -15.17
CA ALA A 115 -1.58 2.65 -14.90
C ALA A 115 -1.27 2.68 -13.40
N ARG A 116 -2.26 3.04 -12.58
CA ARG A 116 -2.10 3.06 -11.12
C ARG A 116 -1.81 1.66 -10.56
N GLN A 117 -2.47 0.64 -11.09
CA GLN A 117 -2.21 -0.74 -10.69
C GLN A 117 -0.80 -1.20 -11.12
N ALA A 118 -0.37 -0.80 -12.31
CA ALA A 118 0.96 -1.14 -12.81
C ALA A 118 2.07 -0.56 -11.93
N LEU A 119 1.86 0.60 -11.32
CA LEU A 119 2.82 1.21 -10.42
C LEU A 119 3.20 0.29 -9.27
N LYS A 120 2.23 -0.43 -8.72
CA LYS A 120 2.45 -1.31 -7.56
C LYS A 120 3.42 -2.46 -7.88
N HIS A 121 3.57 -2.79 -9.16
CA HIS A 121 4.41 -3.90 -9.61
C HIS A 121 5.63 -3.44 -10.39
N ALA A 122 5.79 -2.13 -10.56
CA ALA A 122 6.88 -1.58 -11.36
C ALA A 122 8.23 -1.80 -10.69
N GLU A 123 9.25 -1.95 -11.50
CA GLU A 123 10.61 -2.03 -11.00
C GLU A 123 10.98 -0.72 -10.30
N GLY A 124 11.59 -0.83 -9.13
CA GLY A 124 11.89 0.32 -8.28
C GLY A 124 10.78 0.70 -7.32
N ALA A 125 9.54 0.24 -7.56
CA ALA A 125 8.40 0.48 -6.68
C ALA A 125 8.17 -0.67 -5.70
N VAL A 126 8.81 -1.80 -5.92
CA VAL A 126 8.67 -2.99 -5.08
C VAL A 126 9.88 -3.11 -4.16
N PRO A 127 9.67 -3.29 -2.84
CA PRO A 127 10.79 -3.50 -1.93
C PRO A 127 11.59 -4.76 -2.29
N ALA A 128 12.91 -4.71 -2.12
CA ALA A 128 13.77 -5.83 -2.45
C ALA A 128 13.41 -7.10 -1.67
N SER A 129 13.04 -6.94 -0.39
CA SER A 129 12.62 -8.05 0.46
C SER A 129 11.40 -8.79 -0.06
N LYS A 130 10.50 -8.08 -0.76
CA LYS A 130 9.27 -8.66 -1.27
C LYS A 130 9.49 -9.46 -2.56
N LYS A 131 10.56 -9.18 -3.29
CA LYS A 131 10.91 -9.93 -4.49
C LYS A 131 11.34 -11.35 -4.18
N ASP A 132 11.88 -11.56 -2.98
CA ASP A 132 12.40 -12.84 -2.53
C ASP A 132 11.38 -13.64 -1.72
N GLU A 133 10.23 -13.06 -1.43
CA GLU A 133 9.17 -13.75 -0.70
C GLU A 133 8.41 -14.69 -1.62
N PRO A 134 8.03 -15.88 -1.10
CA PRO A 134 7.14 -16.75 -1.85
C PRO A 134 5.79 -16.06 -2.07
N THR A 135 5.18 -16.38 -3.20
CA THR A 135 3.85 -15.83 -3.51
C THR A 135 2.86 -16.24 -2.42
N LEU A 136 2.24 -15.25 -1.80
CA LEU A 136 1.20 -15.49 -0.82
C LEU A 136 0.01 -16.17 -1.49
N ASP A 137 -0.54 -17.16 -0.81
CA ASP A 137 -1.76 -17.79 -1.27
C ASP A 137 -2.89 -16.76 -1.27
N GLN A 138 -3.80 -16.92 -2.21
CA GLN A 138 -4.92 -16.01 -2.36
C GLN A 138 -5.78 -15.92 -1.10
N ASP A 139 -5.87 -17.01 -0.36
CA ASP A 139 -6.60 -17.05 0.90
C ASP A 139 -5.99 -16.15 1.98
N ASP A 140 -4.68 -15.98 1.97
CA ASP A 140 -3.99 -15.08 2.90
C ASP A 140 -4.28 -13.61 2.61
N VAL A 141 -4.62 -13.31 1.36
CA VAL A 141 -4.94 -11.95 0.94
C VAL A 141 -6.39 -11.58 1.26
N GLU A 142 -7.31 -12.53 1.14
CA GLU A 142 -8.74 -12.29 1.31
C GLU A 142 -9.13 -11.81 2.71
N TRP A 143 -8.58 -12.39 3.74
CA TRP A 143 -8.97 -11.99 5.09
C TRP A 143 -8.17 -10.80 5.62
N ALA A 144 -7.11 -10.40 4.94
CA ALA A 144 -6.36 -9.18 5.25
C ALA A 144 -7.03 -7.92 4.68
N ALA A 145 -7.99 -8.11 3.80
CA ALA A 145 -8.71 -7.00 3.18
C ALA A 145 -9.75 -6.38 4.12
#